data_125026cd58b564c7ac4421fd68024110
#
_entry.id   125026cd58b564c7ac4421fd68024110
#
_cell.length_a   1.000
_cell.length_b   1.000
_cell.length_c   1.000
_cell.angle_alpha   90.00
_cell.angle_beta   90.00
_cell.angle_gamma   90.00
#
_symmetry.space_group_name_H-M   'P 1'
#
loop_
_entity.id
_entity.type
_entity.pdbx_description
1 polymer ?
#
loop_
_entity_poly.entity_id
_entity_poly.type
_entity_poly.pdbx_seq_one_letter_code
_entity_poly.pdbx_strand_id
1 'polypeptide(L)'
;MAPTLPVVSSYTSSPTSLVTLVIGVTTLVWFLSTLHRAVTSPLRSLPGPLWSHFTHLPLKLAIVRGRRTQYIHALHQRHGAVFRLTPTEVAIADAAAAKQIHKPGGGYDKAAWYAQFVQGNAAGLFDMSDAKMHAARRRLFARAFGKSEIRGRWEWMVREKVELAVRRVGEELRRGEESDLLKWWTFMATDKNEYIHVLESTMIGSGIRSELPLLATLGRLIPHPTLQAMFNANSRLLDYGTRAVASSKAAGTGGQGASIFAQLDPDEQKASAFPLTDLDIRVEAGNFIVAGADTTAVSLTYLTYAVLAHPPLQAQLEAEVARLPPAFADRDCEACPLLTAVVNETLRLYGAAPGSLPRAVPSGGAELGGWWLPEGTTV
;
A
#
# COMPACT_ATOMS: atom_id res chain seq x y z
N MET A 1 -68.98 0.34 -52.92
CA MET A 1 -68.14 -0.45 -52.00
C MET A 1 -66.71 0.06 -52.10
N ALA A 2 -66.28 0.84 -51.14
CA ALA A 2 -64.89 1.36 -51.09
C ALA A 2 -64.09 0.38 -50.18
N PRO A 3 -62.85 0.02 -50.55
CA PRO A 3 -62.04 -0.83 -49.70
C PRO A 3 -61.48 -0.06 -48.53
N THR A 4 -61.72 -0.51 -47.31
CA THR A 4 -61.14 -0.03 -46.07
C THR A 4 -59.67 -0.46 -46.01
N LEU A 5 -58.72 0.51 -46.02
CA LEU A 5 -57.31 0.29 -45.77
C LEU A 5 -57.09 -0.16 -44.31
N PRO A 6 -56.17 -1.12 -44.05
CA PRO A 6 -55.87 -1.51 -42.67
C PRO A 6 -55.12 -0.38 -41.94
N VAL A 7 -55.64 -0.03 -40.79
CA VAL A 7 -54.98 0.87 -39.80
C VAL A 7 -53.67 0.22 -39.39
N VAL A 8 -52.55 0.80 -39.81
CA VAL A 8 -51.23 0.46 -39.27
C VAL A 8 -51.22 0.88 -37.80
N SER A 9 -51.38 -0.09 -36.92
CA SER A 9 -51.20 0.08 -35.48
C SER A 9 -49.79 0.57 -35.21
N SER A 10 -49.65 1.84 -34.82
CA SER A 10 -48.41 2.43 -34.37
C SER A 10 -48.02 1.73 -33.05
N TYR A 11 -47.03 0.85 -33.08
CA TYR A 11 -46.36 0.33 -31.92
C TYR A 11 -45.62 1.50 -31.24
N THR A 12 -46.31 2.25 -30.39
CA THR A 12 -45.66 3.11 -29.41
C THR A 12 -45.06 2.20 -28.33
N SER A 13 -43.79 1.86 -28.47
CA SER A 13 -43.05 1.13 -27.44
C SER A 13 -43.11 1.97 -26.16
N SER A 14 -43.72 1.42 -25.13
CA SER A 14 -43.77 2.11 -23.83
C SER A 14 -42.30 2.37 -23.32
N PRO A 15 -42.04 3.46 -22.63
CA PRO A 15 -40.69 3.76 -22.10
C PRO A 15 -40.09 2.57 -21.32
N THR A 16 -40.94 1.78 -20.66
CA THR A 16 -40.56 0.57 -19.93
C THR A 16 -40.06 -0.55 -20.86
N SER A 17 -40.69 -0.76 -22.02
CA SER A 17 -40.25 -1.77 -22.97
C SER A 17 -38.89 -1.41 -23.58
N LEU A 18 -38.66 -0.14 -23.90
CA LEU A 18 -37.38 0.36 -24.39
C LEU A 18 -36.26 0.16 -23.36
N VAL A 19 -36.50 0.51 -22.10
CA VAL A 19 -35.56 0.32 -21.00
C VAL A 19 -35.22 -1.17 -20.80
N THR A 20 -36.24 -2.03 -20.80
CA THR A 20 -36.04 -3.48 -20.68
C THR A 20 -35.21 -4.03 -21.84
N LEU A 21 -35.50 -3.62 -23.08
CA LEU A 21 -34.69 -4.00 -24.23
C LEU A 21 -33.24 -3.57 -24.14
N VAL A 22 -33.01 -2.30 -23.75
CA VAL A 22 -31.63 -1.75 -23.56
C VAL A 22 -30.87 -2.54 -22.49
N ILE A 23 -31.51 -2.83 -21.36
CA ILE A 23 -30.89 -3.63 -20.28
C ILE A 23 -30.58 -5.04 -20.81
N GLY A 24 -31.52 -5.67 -21.51
CA GLY A 24 -31.33 -7.01 -22.09
C GLY A 24 -30.17 -7.07 -23.07
N VAL A 25 -30.15 -6.15 -24.05
CA VAL A 25 -29.07 -6.05 -25.03
C VAL A 25 -27.71 -5.77 -24.34
N THR A 26 -27.66 -4.84 -23.42
CA THR A 26 -26.42 -4.49 -22.69
C THR A 26 -25.89 -5.68 -21.89
N THR A 27 -26.79 -6.40 -21.21
CA THR A 27 -26.44 -7.62 -20.45
C THR A 27 -25.92 -8.72 -21.36
N LEU A 28 -26.58 -8.94 -22.52
CA LEU A 28 -26.15 -9.93 -23.53
C LEU A 28 -24.77 -9.57 -24.11
N VAL A 29 -24.56 -8.32 -24.50
CA VAL A 29 -23.26 -7.85 -25.01
C VAL A 29 -22.17 -8.00 -23.97
N TRP A 30 -22.46 -7.64 -22.72
CA TRP A 30 -21.52 -7.83 -21.61
C TRP A 30 -21.20 -9.32 -21.41
N PHE A 31 -22.19 -10.18 -21.39
CA PHE A 31 -22.01 -11.64 -21.26
C PHE A 31 -21.16 -12.22 -22.38
N LEU A 32 -21.52 -11.92 -23.65
CA LEU A 32 -20.77 -12.41 -24.80
C LEU A 32 -19.34 -11.89 -24.84
N SER A 33 -19.12 -10.62 -24.49
CA SER A 33 -17.79 -10.03 -24.42
C SER A 33 -16.94 -10.65 -23.30
N THR A 34 -17.55 -11.00 -22.18
CA THR A 34 -16.88 -11.68 -21.07
C THR A 34 -16.51 -13.11 -21.44
N LEU A 35 -17.42 -13.83 -22.08
CA LEU A 35 -17.16 -15.18 -22.59
C LEU A 35 -16.05 -15.17 -23.64
N HIS A 36 -16.13 -14.24 -24.60
CA HIS A 36 -15.09 -14.08 -25.62
C HIS A 36 -13.72 -13.85 -25.01
N ARG A 37 -13.61 -12.90 -24.07
CA ARG A 37 -12.36 -12.63 -23.33
C ARG A 37 -11.85 -13.85 -22.56
N ALA A 38 -12.73 -14.62 -21.94
CA ALA A 38 -12.34 -15.82 -21.19
C ALA A 38 -11.75 -16.89 -22.12
N VAL A 39 -12.34 -17.12 -23.29
CA VAL A 39 -11.92 -18.14 -24.27
C VAL A 39 -10.66 -17.72 -25.03
N THR A 40 -10.54 -16.44 -25.39
CA THR A 40 -9.40 -15.90 -26.16
C THR A 40 -8.23 -15.48 -25.29
N SER A 41 -8.39 -15.47 -23.96
CA SER A 41 -7.34 -15.04 -23.03
C SER A 41 -6.08 -15.91 -23.20
N PRO A 42 -4.89 -15.30 -23.32
CA PRO A 42 -3.63 -16.03 -23.30
C PRO A 42 -3.35 -16.72 -21.96
N LEU A 43 -4.03 -16.30 -20.87
CA LEU A 43 -3.93 -16.90 -19.54
C LEU A 43 -4.88 -18.11 -19.37
N ARG A 44 -5.58 -18.57 -20.42
CA ARG A 44 -6.58 -19.64 -20.32
C ARG A 44 -6.00 -21.00 -19.92
N SER A 45 -4.75 -21.25 -20.24
CA SER A 45 -4.05 -22.52 -19.94
C SER A 45 -3.54 -22.61 -18.52
N LEU A 46 -3.50 -21.50 -17.78
CA LEU A 46 -3.05 -21.50 -16.39
C LEU A 46 -4.05 -22.24 -15.49
N PRO A 47 -3.55 -23.04 -14.51
CA PRO A 47 -4.43 -23.60 -13.49
C PRO A 47 -5.13 -22.48 -12.72
N GLY A 48 -6.25 -22.79 -12.11
CA GLY A 48 -6.98 -21.81 -11.31
C GLY A 48 -8.47 -22.14 -11.19
N PRO A 49 -9.19 -21.42 -10.33
CA PRO A 49 -10.61 -21.61 -10.17
C PRO A 49 -11.37 -21.15 -11.43
N LEU A 50 -12.45 -21.84 -11.80
CA LEU A 50 -13.21 -21.54 -13.00
C LEU A 50 -13.65 -20.07 -13.10
N TRP A 51 -14.07 -19.47 -12.00
CA TRP A 51 -14.51 -18.06 -11.98
C TRP A 51 -13.40 -17.06 -12.29
N SER A 52 -12.12 -17.42 -12.13
CA SER A 52 -11.00 -16.53 -12.47
C SER A 52 -10.94 -16.16 -13.95
N HIS A 53 -11.60 -16.91 -14.82
CA HIS A 53 -11.72 -16.58 -16.24
C HIS A 53 -12.69 -15.42 -16.51
N PHE A 54 -13.65 -15.18 -15.60
CA PHE A 54 -14.79 -14.30 -15.87
C PHE A 54 -14.83 -13.07 -14.98
N THR A 55 -14.36 -13.15 -13.74
CA THR A 55 -14.63 -12.11 -12.74
C THR A 55 -13.54 -11.95 -11.68
N HIS A 56 -13.39 -10.71 -11.18
CA HIS A 56 -12.56 -10.37 -10.03
C HIS A 56 -13.32 -10.47 -8.69
N LEU A 57 -14.65 -10.73 -8.73
CA LEU A 57 -15.52 -10.59 -7.58
C LEU A 57 -15.12 -11.43 -6.36
N PRO A 58 -14.74 -12.73 -6.48
CA PRO A 58 -14.35 -13.52 -5.31
C PRO A 58 -13.13 -12.95 -4.57
N LEU A 59 -12.12 -12.45 -5.33
CA LEU A 59 -10.96 -11.78 -4.74
C LEU A 59 -11.38 -10.48 -4.03
N LYS A 60 -12.20 -9.64 -4.67
CA LYS A 60 -12.69 -8.39 -4.09
C LYS A 60 -13.48 -8.62 -2.80
N LEU A 61 -14.32 -9.64 -2.77
CA LEU A 61 -15.05 -10.04 -1.56
C LEU A 61 -14.08 -10.50 -0.44
N ALA A 62 -13.03 -11.23 -0.79
CA ALA A 62 -12.01 -11.63 0.17
C ALA A 62 -11.25 -10.43 0.73
N ILE A 63 -10.94 -9.43 -0.12
CA ILE A 63 -10.29 -8.17 0.29
C ILE A 63 -11.17 -7.38 1.26
N VAL A 64 -12.43 -7.14 0.90
CA VAL A 64 -13.39 -6.39 1.75
C VAL A 64 -13.61 -7.06 3.11
N ARG A 65 -13.52 -8.40 3.15
CA ARG A 65 -13.61 -9.19 4.40
C ARG A 65 -12.30 -9.26 5.18
N GLY A 66 -11.22 -8.62 4.73
CA GLY A 66 -9.89 -8.71 5.35
C GLY A 66 -9.25 -10.11 5.25
N ARG A 67 -9.70 -10.95 4.31
CA ARG A 67 -9.27 -12.36 4.17
C ARG A 67 -8.51 -12.64 2.86
N ARG A 68 -7.94 -11.61 2.24
CA ARG A 68 -7.22 -11.77 0.97
C ARG A 68 -6.11 -12.81 1.06
N THR A 69 -5.27 -12.74 2.07
CA THR A 69 -4.11 -13.63 2.24
C THR A 69 -4.54 -15.08 2.42
N GLN A 70 -5.53 -15.34 3.28
CA GLN A 70 -6.08 -16.68 3.49
C GLN A 70 -6.72 -17.25 2.22
N TYR A 71 -7.45 -16.41 1.49
CA TYR A 71 -8.08 -16.78 0.22
C TYR A 71 -7.03 -17.21 -0.83
N ILE A 72 -5.98 -16.42 -1.02
CA ILE A 72 -4.92 -16.71 -1.98
C ILE A 72 -4.12 -17.95 -1.53
N HIS A 73 -3.81 -18.07 -0.24
CA HIS A 73 -3.12 -19.25 0.31
C HIS A 73 -3.91 -20.53 0.05
N ALA A 74 -5.22 -20.55 0.31
CA ALA A 74 -6.07 -21.69 0.03
C ALA A 74 -6.12 -22.05 -1.46
N LEU A 75 -6.02 -21.06 -2.35
CA LEU A 75 -5.93 -21.31 -3.80
C LEU A 75 -4.56 -21.87 -4.19
N HIS A 76 -3.46 -21.41 -3.61
CA HIS A 76 -2.14 -22.01 -3.82
C HIS A 76 -2.09 -23.49 -3.38
N GLN A 77 -2.72 -23.83 -2.28
CA GLN A 77 -2.82 -25.22 -1.84
C GLN A 77 -3.55 -26.12 -2.84
N ARG A 78 -4.52 -25.57 -3.58
CA ARG A 78 -5.34 -26.32 -4.55
C ARG A 78 -4.76 -26.33 -5.97
N HIS A 79 -4.15 -25.24 -6.40
CA HIS A 79 -3.79 -25.02 -7.80
C HIS A 79 -2.27 -24.95 -8.02
N GLY A 80 -1.46 -25.03 -6.95
CA GLY A 80 0.00 -24.99 -7.03
C GLY A 80 0.59 -23.59 -6.92
N ALA A 81 1.88 -23.49 -7.22
CA ALA A 81 2.68 -22.28 -7.02
C ALA A 81 2.30 -21.14 -7.97
N VAL A 82 1.79 -21.44 -9.15
CA VAL A 82 1.39 -20.45 -10.16
C VAL A 82 -0.03 -20.75 -10.60
N PHE A 83 -0.93 -19.79 -10.48
CA PHE A 83 -2.31 -19.96 -10.92
C PHE A 83 -2.96 -18.62 -11.33
N ARG A 84 -3.99 -18.70 -12.17
CA ARG A 84 -4.80 -17.56 -12.55
C ARG A 84 -5.72 -17.16 -11.38
N LEU A 85 -5.50 -15.98 -10.83
CA LEU A 85 -6.25 -15.44 -9.69
C LEU A 85 -7.53 -14.70 -10.16
N THR A 86 -7.41 -13.90 -11.21
CA THR A 86 -8.49 -13.13 -11.83
C THR A 86 -8.33 -13.16 -13.38
N PRO A 87 -9.24 -12.57 -14.16
CA PRO A 87 -9.07 -12.50 -15.62
C PRO A 87 -7.74 -11.90 -16.09
N THR A 88 -7.10 -11.05 -15.29
CA THR A 88 -5.89 -10.30 -15.65
C THR A 88 -4.76 -10.44 -14.64
N GLU A 89 -4.94 -11.20 -13.56
CA GLU A 89 -3.97 -11.34 -12.48
C GLU A 89 -3.58 -12.80 -12.26
N VAL A 90 -2.29 -13.05 -12.06
CA VAL A 90 -1.69 -14.37 -11.79
C VAL A 90 -1.02 -14.32 -10.42
N ALA A 91 -1.36 -15.25 -9.55
CA ALA A 91 -0.70 -15.41 -8.27
C ALA A 91 0.51 -16.34 -8.41
N ILE A 92 1.65 -15.93 -7.85
CA ILE A 92 2.92 -16.65 -7.95
C ILE A 92 3.53 -16.79 -6.56
N ALA A 93 3.74 -18.04 -6.11
CA ALA A 93 4.41 -18.40 -4.87
C ALA A 93 5.74 -19.13 -5.18
N ASP A 94 6.53 -18.57 -6.07
CA ASP A 94 7.86 -19.06 -6.43
C ASP A 94 8.91 -18.02 -6.08
N ALA A 95 9.94 -18.43 -5.33
CA ALA A 95 10.96 -17.52 -4.82
C ALA A 95 11.86 -16.94 -5.92
N ALA A 96 12.12 -17.68 -7.00
CA ALA A 96 12.92 -17.21 -8.12
C ALA A 96 12.13 -16.18 -8.94
N ALA A 97 10.87 -16.45 -9.23
CA ALA A 97 9.97 -15.52 -9.89
C ALA A 97 9.77 -14.24 -9.06
N ALA A 98 9.58 -14.35 -7.74
CA ALA A 98 9.47 -13.20 -6.85
C ALA A 98 10.73 -12.32 -6.89
N LYS A 99 11.92 -12.91 -6.86
CA LYS A 99 13.19 -12.18 -7.03
C LYS A 99 13.28 -11.49 -8.40
N GLN A 100 12.85 -12.16 -9.46
CA GLN A 100 12.84 -11.60 -10.81
C GLN A 100 11.88 -10.41 -10.90
N ILE A 101 10.64 -10.55 -10.42
CA ILE A 101 9.60 -9.53 -10.45
C ILE A 101 10.01 -8.28 -9.66
N HIS A 102 10.60 -8.47 -8.47
CA HIS A 102 10.96 -7.35 -7.59
C HIS A 102 12.41 -6.86 -7.72
N LYS A 103 13.17 -7.40 -8.68
CA LYS A 103 14.54 -6.95 -8.94
C LYS A 103 14.54 -5.48 -9.38
N PRO A 104 15.31 -4.60 -8.72
CA PRO A 104 15.46 -3.22 -9.18
C PRO A 104 15.94 -3.17 -10.62
N GLY A 105 15.26 -2.40 -11.48
CA GLY A 105 15.56 -2.32 -12.90
C GLY A 105 15.19 -3.55 -13.73
N GLY A 106 14.42 -4.49 -13.17
CA GLY A 106 13.99 -5.72 -13.84
C GLY A 106 12.89 -5.55 -14.90
N GLY A 107 12.40 -4.33 -15.13
CA GLY A 107 11.38 -4.03 -16.14
C GLY A 107 9.94 -4.27 -15.70
N TYR A 108 9.72 -4.77 -14.48
CA TYR A 108 8.38 -4.98 -13.92
C TYR A 108 7.89 -3.70 -13.24
N ASP A 109 7.10 -2.92 -13.94
CA ASP A 109 6.53 -1.68 -13.43
C ASP A 109 5.41 -1.96 -12.40
N LYS A 110 5.09 -0.95 -11.60
CA LYS A 110 3.95 -1.03 -10.69
C LYS A 110 2.66 -1.18 -11.47
N ALA A 111 1.81 -2.12 -11.05
CA ALA A 111 0.50 -2.30 -11.67
C ALA A 111 -0.40 -1.07 -11.47
N ALA A 112 -1.40 -0.90 -12.31
CA ALA A 112 -2.35 0.22 -12.28
C ALA A 112 -3.09 0.39 -10.93
N TRP A 113 -3.13 -0.65 -10.12
CA TRP A 113 -3.68 -0.62 -8.76
C TRP A 113 -3.08 0.48 -7.89
N TYR A 114 -1.77 0.74 -7.99
CA TYR A 114 -1.10 1.77 -7.19
C TYR A 114 -1.64 3.17 -7.46
N ALA A 115 -1.86 3.54 -8.72
CA ALA A 115 -2.43 4.82 -9.09
C ALA A 115 -3.89 4.98 -8.60
N GLN A 116 -4.64 3.88 -8.53
CA GLN A 116 -6.00 3.86 -7.98
C GLN A 116 -6.00 3.98 -6.45
N PHE A 117 -5.00 3.42 -5.78
CA PHE A 117 -4.90 3.43 -4.32
C PHE A 117 -4.69 4.83 -3.77
N VAL A 118 -3.75 5.60 -4.30
CA VAL A 118 -3.41 6.94 -3.77
C VAL A 118 -4.32 8.04 -4.32
N GLN A 119 -4.65 8.03 -5.57
CA GLN A 119 -5.50 9.02 -6.27
C GLN A 119 -5.30 10.48 -5.78
N GLY A 120 -4.14 11.05 -6.08
CA GLY A 120 -3.77 12.42 -5.73
C GLY A 120 -3.70 13.35 -6.94
N ASN A 121 -3.50 14.64 -6.69
CA ASN A 121 -3.27 15.64 -7.74
C ASN A 121 -1.87 15.56 -8.36
N ALA A 122 -0.95 14.82 -7.73
CA ALA A 122 0.37 14.50 -8.22
C ALA A 122 0.76 13.08 -7.76
N ALA A 123 1.48 12.35 -8.60
CA ALA A 123 1.98 11.03 -8.25
C ALA A 123 3.20 11.13 -7.32
N GLY A 124 3.19 10.36 -6.24
CA GLY A 124 4.32 10.21 -5.34
C GLY A 124 5.16 8.95 -5.61
N LEU A 125 6.24 8.76 -4.87
CA LEU A 125 7.10 7.57 -4.98
C LEU A 125 6.34 6.26 -4.83
N PHE A 126 5.25 6.25 -4.03
CA PHE A 126 4.48 5.04 -3.83
C PHE A 126 3.64 4.64 -5.05
N ASP A 127 2.95 5.59 -5.66
CA ASP A 127 1.94 5.33 -6.71
C ASP A 127 2.45 5.56 -8.15
N MET A 128 3.65 6.14 -8.30
CA MET A 128 4.27 6.37 -9.60
C MET A 128 4.59 5.05 -10.30
N SER A 129 3.99 4.81 -11.46
CA SER A 129 4.18 3.58 -12.26
C SER A 129 5.30 3.71 -13.29
N ASP A 130 5.61 4.90 -13.80
CA ASP A 130 6.73 5.10 -14.72
C ASP A 130 8.06 4.86 -14.01
N ALA A 131 8.80 3.83 -14.42
CA ALA A 131 10.04 3.42 -13.79
C ALA A 131 11.15 4.46 -13.91
N LYS A 132 11.21 5.23 -15.01
CA LYS A 132 12.26 6.26 -15.21
C LYS A 132 12.01 7.46 -14.29
N MET A 133 10.77 7.94 -14.26
CA MET A 133 10.37 9.03 -13.37
C MET A 133 10.53 8.61 -11.91
N HIS A 134 10.09 7.41 -11.54
CA HIS A 134 10.28 6.86 -10.20
C HIS A 134 11.76 6.79 -9.80
N ALA A 135 12.64 6.28 -10.67
CA ALA A 135 14.06 6.17 -10.40
C ALA A 135 14.72 7.55 -10.21
N ALA A 136 14.36 8.52 -11.06
CA ALA A 136 14.85 9.89 -10.94
C ALA A 136 14.41 10.53 -9.62
N ARG A 137 13.12 10.43 -9.27
CA ARG A 137 12.57 10.96 -8.00
C ARG A 137 13.20 10.28 -6.78
N ARG A 138 13.31 8.96 -6.78
CA ARG A 138 13.93 8.21 -5.69
C ARG A 138 15.39 8.62 -5.45
N ARG A 139 16.13 8.96 -6.50
CA ARG A 139 17.52 9.40 -6.39
C ARG A 139 17.64 10.69 -5.58
N LEU A 140 16.74 11.65 -5.77
CA LEU A 140 16.73 12.92 -5.02
C LEU A 140 16.60 12.72 -3.50
N PHE A 141 15.92 11.66 -3.06
CA PHE A 141 15.77 11.34 -1.64
C PHE A 141 16.79 10.32 -1.12
N ALA A 142 17.57 9.67 -2.00
CA ALA A 142 18.42 8.55 -1.61
C ALA A 142 19.47 8.91 -0.54
N ARG A 143 20.03 10.11 -0.59
CA ARG A 143 20.99 10.60 0.40
C ARG A 143 20.35 10.70 1.78
N ALA A 144 19.19 11.31 1.86
CA ALA A 144 18.48 11.53 3.13
C ALA A 144 18.11 10.23 3.86
N PHE A 145 17.87 9.14 3.12
CA PHE A 145 17.58 7.80 3.67
C PHE A 145 18.83 6.91 3.82
N GLY A 146 20.04 7.46 3.58
CA GLY A 146 21.29 6.73 3.79
C GLY A 146 21.57 6.52 5.29
N LYS A 147 22.11 5.33 5.66
CA LYS A 147 22.41 4.99 7.06
C LYS A 147 23.30 6.03 7.75
N SER A 148 24.28 6.59 7.06
CA SER A 148 25.17 7.63 7.60
C SER A 148 24.41 8.91 7.96
N GLU A 149 23.49 9.34 7.10
CA GLU A 149 22.67 10.52 7.36
C GLU A 149 21.67 10.29 8.51
N ILE A 150 21.03 9.10 8.52
CA ILE A 150 20.12 8.72 9.58
C ILE A 150 20.84 8.73 10.95
N ARG A 151 22.01 8.08 11.04
CA ARG A 151 22.82 8.03 12.27
C ARG A 151 23.35 9.39 12.67
N GLY A 152 23.87 10.15 11.73
CA GLY A 152 24.49 11.45 12.01
C GLY A 152 23.50 12.54 12.39
N ARG A 153 22.27 12.50 11.84
CA ARG A 153 21.31 13.61 11.99
C ARG A 153 20.09 13.31 12.84
N TRP A 154 19.62 12.06 12.87
CA TRP A 154 18.31 11.74 13.47
C TRP A 154 18.35 10.70 14.59
N GLU A 155 19.44 9.99 14.79
CA GLU A 155 19.53 8.97 15.84
C GLU A 155 19.19 9.54 17.22
N TRP A 156 19.68 10.75 17.55
CA TRP A 156 19.38 11.43 18.80
C TRP A 156 17.90 11.71 18.98
N MET A 157 17.21 12.15 17.90
CA MET A 157 15.76 12.43 17.93
C MET A 157 14.96 11.13 18.08
N VAL A 158 15.33 10.08 17.34
CA VAL A 158 14.70 8.76 17.48
C VAL A 158 14.83 8.26 18.91
N ARG A 159 16.03 8.38 19.51
CA ARG A 159 16.28 8.02 20.90
C ARG A 159 15.37 8.79 21.87
N GLU A 160 15.31 10.10 21.77
CA GLU A 160 14.44 10.94 22.61
C GLU A 160 12.98 10.48 22.54
N LYS A 161 12.48 10.21 21.34
CA LYS A 161 11.11 9.76 21.13
C LYS A 161 10.86 8.36 21.69
N VAL A 162 11.79 7.43 21.49
CA VAL A 162 11.71 6.09 22.07
C VAL A 162 11.70 6.14 23.59
N GLU A 163 12.61 6.90 24.19
CA GLU A 163 12.68 7.06 25.66
C GLU A 163 11.40 7.69 26.21
N LEU A 164 10.81 8.66 25.52
CA LEU A 164 9.53 9.23 25.91
C LEU A 164 8.41 8.18 25.87
N ALA A 165 8.30 7.42 24.78
CA ALA A 165 7.28 6.39 24.64
C ALA A 165 7.42 5.31 25.73
N VAL A 166 8.65 4.81 25.98
CA VAL A 166 8.93 3.81 27.02
C VAL A 166 8.61 4.35 28.41
N ARG A 167 8.95 5.62 28.71
CA ARG A 167 8.56 6.25 29.98
C ARG A 167 7.05 6.29 30.17
N ARG A 168 6.29 6.67 29.14
CA ARG A 168 4.82 6.74 29.18
C ARG A 168 4.18 5.38 29.41
N VAL A 169 4.63 4.37 28.69
CA VAL A 169 4.21 2.98 28.93
C VAL A 169 4.50 2.57 30.40
N GLY A 170 5.71 2.85 30.90
CA GLY A 170 6.07 2.53 32.27
C GLY A 170 5.26 3.30 33.31
N GLU A 171 4.86 4.54 33.06
CA GLU A 171 3.97 5.33 33.92
C GLU A 171 2.57 4.74 34.01
N GLU A 172 1.97 4.35 32.87
CA GLU A 172 0.65 3.69 32.81
C GLU A 172 0.67 2.36 33.58
N LEU A 173 1.67 1.50 33.32
CA LEU A 173 1.81 0.22 34.03
C LEU A 173 2.02 0.36 35.55
N ARG A 174 2.80 1.36 36.00
CA ARG A 174 2.98 1.62 37.44
C ARG A 174 1.70 2.09 38.14
N ARG A 175 0.77 2.69 37.42
CA ARG A 175 -0.57 3.03 37.91
C ARG A 175 -1.54 1.85 37.90
N GLY A 176 -1.12 0.67 37.39
CA GLY A 176 -1.96 -0.49 37.23
C GLY A 176 -2.92 -0.38 36.02
N GLU A 177 -2.64 0.52 35.10
CA GLU A 177 -3.41 0.73 33.87
C GLU A 177 -2.90 -0.19 32.74
N GLU A 178 -3.77 -0.54 31.80
CA GLU A 178 -3.35 -1.15 30.55
C GLU A 178 -2.70 -0.11 29.65
N SER A 179 -1.62 -0.49 28.94
CA SER A 179 -0.93 0.40 28.03
C SER A 179 -1.15 -0.03 26.59
N ASP A 180 -1.70 0.88 25.78
CA ASP A 180 -1.85 0.69 24.33
C ASP A 180 -0.51 0.98 23.63
N LEU A 181 0.23 -0.09 23.31
CA LEU A 181 1.52 0.01 22.64
C LEU A 181 1.42 0.60 21.24
N LEU A 182 0.37 0.27 20.47
CA LEU A 182 0.19 0.82 19.11
C LEU A 182 0.07 2.35 19.16
N LYS A 183 -0.72 2.86 20.11
CA LYS A 183 -0.85 4.30 20.38
C LYS A 183 0.51 4.96 20.68
N TRP A 184 1.31 4.37 21.57
CA TRP A 184 2.58 4.97 21.96
C TRP A 184 3.65 4.90 20.88
N TRP A 185 3.71 3.80 20.11
CA TRP A 185 4.60 3.71 18.97
C TRP A 185 4.19 4.66 17.82
N THR A 186 2.89 4.85 17.59
CA THR A 186 2.40 5.84 16.61
C THR A 186 2.69 7.27 17.08
N PHE A 187 2.50 7.56 18.37
CA PHE A 187 2.85 8.86 18.96
C PHE A 187 4.34 9.16 18.83
N MET A 188 5.21 8.18 19.05
CA MET A 188 6.65 8.31 18.85
C MET A 188 6.97 8.80 17.42
N ALA A 189 6.28 8.30 16.43
CA ALA A 189 6.50 8.64 15.02
C ALA A 189 5.90 10.00 14.62
N THR A 190 4.79 10.44 15.25
CA THR A 190 3.98 11.56 14.76
C THR A 190 3.80 12.72 15.74
N ASP A 191 4.12 12.54 17.01
CA ASP A 191 3.85 13.49 18.11
C ASP A 191 2.34 13.82 18.33
N LYS A 192 1.41 13.11 17.66
CA LYS A 192 -0.02 13.42 17.69
C LYS A 192 -0.91 12.19 17.61
N ASN A 193 -1.74 11.99 18.63
CA ASN A 193 -2.72 10.89 18.66
C ASN A 193 -3.85 11.03 17.63
N GLU A 194 -4.28 12.25 17.29
CA GLU A 194 -5.32 12.50 16.29
C GLU A 194 -4.94 12.01 14.89
N TYR A 195 -3.65 11.79 14.66
CA TYR A 195 -3.10 11.32 13.41
C TYR A 195 -3.51 9.89 13.08
N ILE A 196 -3.68 9.05 14.10
CA ILE A 196 -4.08 7.64 13.95
C ILE A 196 -5.39 7.53 13.15
N HIS A 197 -6.40 8.32 13.50
CA HIS A 197 -7.69 8.31 12.79
C HIS A 197 -7.59 8.78 11.33
N VAL A 198 -6.68 9.70 11.04
CA VAL A 198 -6.44 10.14 9.65
C VAL A 198 -5.76 9.04 8.84
N LEU A 199 -4.77 8.35 9.43
CA LEU A 199 -4.09 7.21 8.79
C LEU A 199 -5.06 6.07 8.50
N GLU A 200 -5.83 5.61 9.47
CA GLU A 200 -6.85 4.57 9.33
C GLU A 200 -7.86 4.93 8.24
N SER A 201 -8.41 6.14 8.29
CA SER A 201 -9.37 6.63 7.29
C SER A 201 -8.76 6.67 5.89
N THR A 202 -7.47 7.07 5.77
CA THR A 202 -6.75 7.09 4.50
C THR A 202 -6.56 5.68 3.95
N MET A 203 -6.14 4.72 4.78
CA MET A 203 -5.93 3.34 4.35
C MET A 203 -7.22 2.67 3.92
N ILE A 204 -8.29 2.78 4.73
CA ILE A 204 -9.59 2.21 4.42
C ILE A 204 -10.20 2.86 3.17
N GLY A 205 -10.18 4.19 3.08
CA GLY A 205 -10.71 4.93 1.94
C GLY A 205 -9.95 4.63 0.64
N SER A 206 -8.64 4.48 0.70
CA SER A 206 -7.79 4.08 -0.42
C SER A 206 -8.05 2.64 -0.86
N GLY A 207 -8.20 1.72 0.10
CA GLY A 207 -8.56 0.33 -0.18
C GLY A 207 -9.92 0.20 -0.86
N ILE A 208 -10.96 0.89 -0.36
CA ILE A 208 -12.29 0.87 -1.00
C ILE A 208 -12.22 1.47 -2.40
N ARG A 209 -11.49 2.56 -2.58
CA ARG A 209 -11.36 3.24 -3.87
C ARG A 209 -10.65 2.39 -4.92
N SER A 210 -9.57 1.71 -4.55
CA SER A 210 -8.83 0.85 -5.47
C SER A 210 -9.57 -0.43 -5.84
N GLU A 211 -10.35 -0.98 -4.90
CA GLU A 211 -11.04 -2.26 -5.13
C GLU A 211 -12.48 -2.08 -5.65
N LEU A 212 -13.17 -1.05 -5.20
CA LEU A 212 -14.58 -0.79 -5.48
C LEU A 212 -14.81 0.67 -5.92
N PRO A 213 -14.21 1.12 -7.04
CA PRO A 213 -14.22 2.53 -7.44
C PRO A 213 -15.64 3.10 -7.62
N LEU A 214 -16.59 2.30 -8.11
CA LEU A 214 -17.98 2.73 -8.24
C LEU A 214 -18.60 2.99 -6.86
N LEU A 215 -18.37 2.10 -5.89
CA LEU A 215 -18.87 2.27 -4.52
C LEU A 215 -18.23 3.50 -3.86
N ALA A 216 -16.96 3.74 -4.08
CA ALA A 216 -16.28 4.95 -3.59
C ALA A 216 -16.90 6.22 -4.18
N THR A 217 -17.22 6.22 -5.48
CA THR A 217 -17.86 7.36 -6.15
C THR A 217 -19.26 7.62 -5.59
N LEU A 218 -20.08 6.59 -5.44
CA LEU A 218 -21.41 6.70 -4.84
C LEU A 218 -21.35 7.11 -3.36
N GLY A 219 -20.41 6.57 -2.61
CA GLY A 219 -20.22 6.89 -1.19
C GLY A 219 -19.86 8.35 -0.93
N ARG A 220 -19.18 9.02 -1.87
CA ARG A 220 -18.90 10.46 -1.79
C ARG A 220 -20.16 11.33 -1.87
N LEU A 221 -21.22 10.82 -2.48
CA LEU A 221 -22.50 11.54 -2.61
C LEU A 221 -23.35 11.44 -1.33
N ILE A 222 -23.02 10.53 -0.43
CA ILE A 222 -23.75 10.32 0.82
C ILE A 222 -23.21 11.30 1.88
N PRO A 223 -24.04 12.19 2.44
CA PRO A 223 -23.61 13.17 3.44
C PRO A 223 -23.49 12.54 4.84
N HIS A 224 -22.68 11.47 4.97
CA HIS A 224 -22.41 10.81 6.24
C HIS A 224 -21.01 11.16 6.75
N PRO A 225 -20.83 11.64 8.01
CA PRO A 225 -19.54 12.13 8.51
C PRO A 225 -18.38 11.14 8.33
N THR A 226 -18.62 9.86 8.65
CA THR A 226 -17.57 8.81 8.52
C THR A 226 -17.16 8.59 7.07
N LEU A 227 -18.11 8.52 6.13
CA LEU A 227 -17.81 8.36 4.71
C LEU A 227 -17.06 9.57 4.15
N GLN A 228 -17.49 10.77 4.51
CA GLN A 228 -16.81 12.00 4.11
C GLN A 228 -15.40 12.07 4.71
N ALA A 229 -15.20 11.65 5.96
CA ALA A 229 -13.87 11.56 6.58
C ALA A 229 -12.96 10.60 5.81
N MET A 230 -13.45 9.42 5.43
CA MET A 230 -12.70 8.41 4.67
C MET A 230 -12.34 8.89 3.26
N PHE A 231 -13.31 9.47 2.52
CA PHE A 231 -13.07 9.87 1.13
C PHE A 231 -12.31 11.19 1.00
N ASN A 232 -12.29 12.03 2.05
CA ASN A 232 -11.50 13.26 2.12
C ASN A 232 -10.17 13.09 2.86
N ALA A 233 -9.82 11.88 3.28
CA ALA A 233 -8.60 11.61 4.04
C ALA A 233 -7.33 12.03 3.29
N ASN A 234 -7.27 11.85 1.97
CA ASN A 234 -6.14 12.29 1.15
C ASN A 234 -5.92 13.82 1.18
N SER A 235 -6.98 14.61 1.24
CA SER A 235 -6.85 16.07 1.39
C SER A 235 -6.23 16.43 2.74
N ARG A 236 -6.66 15.76 3.81
CA ARG A 236 -6.07 15.93 5.15
C ARG A 236 -4.60 15.52 5.17
N LEU A 237 -4.26 14.43 4.47
CA LEU A 237 -2.86 14.00 4.36
C LEU A 237 -2.00 15.05 3.65
N LEU A 238 -2.51 15.67 2.58
CA LEU A 238 -1.83 16.77 1.90
C LEU A 238 -1.67 18.00 2.81
N ASP A 239 -2.67 18.31 3.66
CA ASP A 239 -2.57 19.38 4.66
C ASP A 239 -1.48 19.10 5.71
N TYR A 240 -1.33 17.84 6.14
CA TYR A 240 -0.23 17.43 7.01
C TYR A 240 1.12 17.57 6.32
N GLY A 241 1.25 17.08 5.09
CA GLY A 241 2.45 17.26 4.28
C GLY A 241 2.80 18.74 4.09
N THR A 242 1.80 19.59 3.85
CA THR A 242 1.98 21.04 3.72
C THR A 242 2.50 21.66 5.01
N ARG A 243 1.93 21.30 6.16
CA ARG A 243 2.40 21.78 7.48
C ARG A 243 3.81 21.30 7.80
N ALA A 244 4.12 20.03 7.49
CA ALA A 244 5.46 19.48 7.71
C ALA A 244 6.52 20.22 6.88
N VAL A 245 6.24 20.50 5.61
CA VAL A 245 7.13 21.27 4.73
C VAL A 245 7.29 22.71 5.22
N ALA A 246 6.20 23.36 5.64
CA ALA A 246 6.26 24.73 6.20
C ALA A 246 7.10 24.78 7.47
N SER A 247 6.92 23.84 8.40
CA SER A 247 7.73 23.74 9.63
C SER A 247 9.20 23.47 9.29
N SER A 248 9.49 22.65 8.28
CA SER A 248 10.85 22.40 7.81
C SER A 248 11.53 23.66 7.27
N LYS A 249 10.81 24.43 6.44
CA LYS A 249 11.32 25.70 5.90
C LYS A 249 11.60 26.72 7.01
N ALA A 250 10.74 26.77 8.03
CA ALA A 250 10.92 27.66 9.19
C ALA A 250 12.10 27.27 10.08
N ALA A 251 12.41 25.99 10.20
CA ALA A 251 13.54 25.49 10.98
C ALA A 251 14.92 25.70 10.31
N GLY A 252 14.95 26.04 9.01
CA GLY A 252 16.17 26.29 8.25
C GLY A 252 16.91 25.02 7.79
N THR A 253 17.94 25.20 6.96
CA THR A 253 18.67 24.10 6.30
C THR A 253 19.90 23.59 7.05
N GLY A 254 20.32 24.23 8.13
CA GLY A 254 21.68 24.10 8.68
C GLY A 254 21.81 23.46 10.07
N GLY A 255 20.76 22.97 10.71
CA GLY A 255 20.82 22.45 12.09
C GLY A 255 20.70 20.93 12.21
N GLN A 256 21.09 20.38 13.38
CA GLN A 256 20.64 19.06 13.80
C GLN A 256 19.09 19.07 13.78
N GLY A 257 18.48 18.12 13.08
CA GLY A 257 17.02 18.06 12.91
C GLY A 257 16.47 18.68 11.64
N ALA A 258 17.34 19.13 10.72
CA ALA A 258 16.90 19.54 9.38
C ALA A 258 16.14 18.38 8.70
N SER A 259 14.92 18.66 8.21
CA SER A 259 14.06 17.63 7.61
C SER A 259 14.69 16.98 6.37
N ILE A 260 14.14 15.84 5.96
CA ILE A 260 14.48 15.16 4.70
C ILE A 260 14.44 16.13 3.51
N PHE A 261 13.46 17.04 3.50
CA PHE A 261 13.27 18.00 2.40
C PHE A 261 14.31 19.14 2.40
N ALA A 262 14.87 19.47 3.55
CA ALA A 262 15.98 20.44 3.65
C ALA A 262 17.31 19.89 3.11
N GLN A 263 17.39 18.60 2.85
CA GLN A 263 18.56 17.93 2.30
C GLN A 263 18.48 17.72 0.77
N LEU A 264 17.39 18.12 0.14
CA LEU A 264 17.29 18.09 -1.31
C LEU A 264 18.30 19.07 -1.90
N ASP A 265 19.25 18.53 -2.66
CA ASP A 265 20.27 19.34 -3.32
C ASP A 265 19.64 20.16 -4.46
N PRO A 266 19.71 21.51 -4.43
CA PRO A 266 19.13 22.33 -5.47
C PRO A 266 19.73 22.09 -6.85
N ASP A 267 21.00 21.72 -6.93
CA ASP A 267 21.68 21.49 -8.21
C ASP A 267 21.32 20.11 -8.76
N GLU A 268 21.20 19.08 -7.93
CA GLU A 268 20.66 17.78 -8.32
C GLU A 268 19.20 17.91 -8.78
N GLN A 269 18.39 18.73 -8.11
CA GLN A 269 17.03 19.01 -8.51
C GLN A 269 16.95 19.66 -9.90
N LYS A 270 17.77 20.68 -10.16
CA LYS A 270 17.82 21.35 -11.47
C LYS A 270 18.33 20.45 -12.57
N ALA A 271 19.28 19.56 -12.26
CA ALA A 271 19.85 18.60 -13.21
C ALA A 271 18.94 17.40 -13.47
N SER A 272 17.90 17.19 -12.64
CA SER A 272 16.96 16.09 -12.81
C SER A 272 16.07 16.29 -14.04
N ALA A 273 15.86 15.22 -14.81
CA ALA A 273 14.88 15.23 -15.90
C ALA A 273 13.43 15.41 -15.39
N PHE A 274 13.21 15.17 -14.09
CA PHE A 274 11.89 15.28 -13.42
C PHE A 274 12.06 16.02 -12.08
N PRO A 275 12.27 17.34 -12.09
CA PRO A 275 12.42 18.12 -10.86
C PRO A 275 11.12 18.11 -10.03
N LEU A 276 11.27 18.19 -8.72
CA LEU A 276 10.12 18.24 -7.80
C LEU A 276 9.49 19.62 -7.81
N THR A 277 8.19 19.67 -7.99
CA THR A 277 7.39 20.86 -7.73
C THR A 277 7.09 21.02 -6.24
N ASP A 278 6.62 22.19 -5.81
CA ASP A 278 6.14 22.39 -4.43
C ASP A 278 5.00 21.44 -4.06
N LEU A 279 4.16 21.06 -5.03
CA LEU A 279 3.10 20.08 -4.83
C LEU A 279 3.67 18.67 -4.63
N ASP A 280 4.65 18.27 -5.44
CA ASP A 280 5.33 16.98 -5.30
C ASP A 280 5.96 16.84 -3.91
N ILE A 281 6.64 17.87 -3.42
CA ILE A 281 7.28 17.88 -2.10
C ILE A 281 6.23 17.69 -0.99
N ARG A 282 5.09 18.35 -1.08
CA ARG A 282 3.99 18.20 -0.10
C ARG A 282 3.34 16.83 -0.14
N VAL A 283 3.16 16.27 -1.33
CA VAL A 283 2.64 14.90 -1.52
C VAL A 283 3.61 13.88 -0.94
N GLU A 284 4.92 14.00 -1.23
CA GLU A 284 5.92 13.09 -0.67
C GLU A 284 6.03 13.21 0.85
N ALA A 285 5.88 14.43 1.41
CA ALA A 285 5.86 14.62 2.85
C ALA A 285 4.70 13.85 3.49
N GLY A 286 3.49 13.94 2.94
CA GLY A 286 2.35 13.15 3.38
C GLY A 286 2.60 11.64 3.27
N ASN A 287 3.12 11.19 2.14
CA ASN A 287 3.43 9.78 1.90
C ASN A 287 4.47 9.22 2.88
N PHE A 288 5.55 9.98 3.17
CA PHE A 288 6.58 9.53 4.12
C PHE A 288 6.06 9.46 5.56
N ILE A 289 5.19 10.39 5.96
CA ILE A 289 4.55 10.35 7.27
C ILE A 289 3.68 9.09 7.40
N VAL A 290 2.81 8.80 6.42
CA VAL A 290 1.98 7.59 6.42
C VAL A 290 2.84 6.33 6.42
N ALA A 291 3.79 6.24 5.50
CA ALA A 291 4.61 5.04 5.34
C ALA A 291 5.45 4.75 6.59
N GLY A 292 6.02 5.78 7.21
CA GLY A 292 6.95 5.62 8.34
C GLY A 292 6.26 5.43 9.69
N ALA A 293 5.07 6.00 9.89
CA ALA A 293 4.41 5.97 11.20
C ALA A 293 3.73 4.62 11.47
N ASP A 294 2.73 4.27 10.69
CA ASP A 294 1.86 3.13 10.95
C ASP A 294 2.58 1.79 10.81
N THR A 295 3.37 1.62 9.76
CA THR A 295 4.11 0.37 9.54
C THR A 295 5.10 0.07 10.65
N THR A 296 5.81 1.09 11.12
CA THR A 296 6.78 0.95 12.23
C THR A 296 6.06 0.65 13.54
N ALA A 297 4.99 1.36 13.86
CA ALA A 297 4.22 1.17 15.08
C ALA A 297 3.61 -0.25 15.16
N VAL A 298 3.01 -0.73 14.07
CA VAL A 298 2.47 -2.10 13.98
C VAL A 298 3.57 -3.14 14.15
N SER A 299 4.72 -2.98 13.48
CA SER A 299 5.84 -3.90 13.59
C SER A 299 6.40 -3.96 15.02
N LEU A 300 6.56 -2.82 15.70
CA LEU A 300 7.02 -2.76 17.09
C LEU A 300 6.01 -3.38 18.06
N THR A 301 4.71 -3.18 17.82
CA THR A 301 3.65 -3.80 18.62
C THR A 301 3.70 -5.31 18.54
N TYR A 302 3.79 -5.86 17.32
CA TYR A 302 3.89 -7.31 17.13
C TYR A 302 5.22 -7.88 17.62
N LEU A 303 6.33 -7.15 17.48
CA LEU A 303 7.62 -7.55 18.05
C LEU A 303 7.52 -7.69 19.58
N THR A 304 6.97 -6.69 20.25
CA THR A 304 6.77 -6.73 21.69
C THR A 304 5.84 -7.88 22.09
N TYR A 305 4.71 -8.05 21.39
CA TYR A 305 3.82 -9.18 21.60
C TYR A 305 4.52 -10.53 21.46
N ALA A 306 5.27 -10.72 20.37
CA ALA A 306 5.97 -11.99 20.11
C ALA A 306 7.03 -12.29 21.18
N VAL A 307 7.79 -11.31 21.62
CA VAL A 307 8.79 -11.49 22.66
C VAL A 307 8.14 -11.84 24.00
N LEU A 308 7.09 -11.09 24.41
CA LEU A 308 6.37 -11.33 25.66
C LEU A 308 5.62 -12.66 25.68
N ALA A 309 5.16 -13.14 24.53
CA ALA A 309 4.51 -14.45 24.40
C ALA A 309 5.49 -15.63 24.56
N HIS A 310 6.80 -15.38 24.54
CA HIS A 310 7.85 -16.40 24.62
C HIS A 310 8.88 -16.10 25.73
N PRO A 311 8.57 -16.33 27.02
CA PRO A 311 9.44 -15.97 28.13
C PRO A 311 10.91 -16.41 28.03
N PRO A 312 11.23 -17.63 27.50
CA PRO A 312 12.62 -18.02 27.29
C PRO A 312 13.36 -17.13 26.26
N LEU A 313 12.68 -16.70 25.21
CA LEU A 313 13.23 -15.77 24.21
C LEU A 313 13.43 -14.39 24.81
N GLN A 314 12.45 -13.91 25.60
CA GLN A 314 12.56 -12.65 26.32
C GLN A 314 13.80 -12.62 27.21
N ALA A 315 14.01 -13.63 28.05
CA ALA A 315 15.15 -13.71 28.93
C ALA A 315 16.51 -13.71 28.17
N GLN A 316 16.59 -14.43 27.04
CA GLN A 316 17.78 -14.43 26.20
C GLN A 316 18.04 -13.05 25.56
N LEU A 317 16.99 -12.40 25.05
CA LEU A 317 17.10 -11.08 24.45
C LEU A 317 17.49 -10.01 25.48
N GLU A 318 16.89 -10.04 26.68
CA GLU A 318 17.26 -9.17 27.78
C GLU A 318 18.73 -9.36 28.20
N ALA A 319 19.22 -10.62 28.27
CA ALA A 319 20.61 -10.90 28.54
C ALA A 319 21.59 -10.44 27.45
N GLU A 320 21.15 -10.44 26.17
CA GLU A 320 21.94 -9.90 25.06
C GLU A 320 22.03 -8.39 25.17
N VAL A 321 20.89 -7.68 25.26
CA VAL A 321 20.85 -6.21 25.27
C VAL A 321 21.43 -5.59 26.54
N ALA A 322 21.41 -6.31 27.67
CA ALA A 322 22.06 -5.90 28.90
C ALA A 322 23.59 -5.73 28.77
N ARG A 323 24.21 -6.30 27.75
CA ARG A 323 25.64 -6.14 27.47
C ARG A 323 25.97 -4.89 26.65
N LEU A 324 24.96 -4.18 26.16
CA LEU A 324 25.17 -2.92 25.46
C LEU A 324 25.75 -1.87 26.40
N PRO A 325 26.64 -0.97 25.92
CA PRO A 325 27.16 0.11 26.72
C PRO A 325 26.02 1.08 27.11
N PRO A 326 26.14 1.81 28.24
CA PRO A 326 25.09 2.75 28.67
C PRO A 326 24.70 3.80 27.61
N ALA A 327 25.66 4.20 26.76
CA ALA A 327 25.49 5.13 25.67
C ALA A 327 25.51 4.39 24.30
N PHE A 328 24.80 3.25 24.20
CA PHE A 328 24.74 2.49 22.94
C PHE A 328 24.17 3.33 21.78
N ALA A 329 24.63 3.04 20.58
CA ALA A 329 24.15 3.62 19.32
C ALA A 329 23.43 2.56 18.47
N ASP A 330 22.76 2.98 17.40
CA ASP A 330 22.11 2.08 16.43
C ASP A 330 23.03 0.96 15.94
N ARG A 331 24.31 1.28 15.67
CA ARG A 331 25.32 0.29 15.25
C ARG A 331 25.56 -0.82 16.30
N ASP A 332 25.42 -0.50 17.59
CA ASP A 332 25.61 -1.46 18.67
C ASP A 332 24.41 -2.40 18.73
N CYS A 333 23.20 -1.89 18.49
CA CYS A 333 21.98 -2.71 18.33
C CYS A 333 22.07 -3.62 17.09
N GLU A 334 22.54 -3.12 15.95
CA GLU A 334 22.77 -3.95 14.75
C GLU A 334 23.79 -5.09 15.00
N ALA A 335 24.73 -4.91 15.93
CA ALA A 335 25.71 -5.92 16.30
C ALA A 335 25.13 -7.03 17.21
N CYS A 336 23.89 -6.89 17.71
CA CYS A 336 23.20 -7.90 18.50
C CYS A 336 22.54 -8.95 17.59
N PRO A 337 23.07 -10.19 17.50
CA PRO A 337 22.58 -11.18 16.55
C PRO A 337 21.17 -11.67 16.86
N LEU A 338 20.83 -11.87 18.14
CA LEU A 338 19.51 -12.31 18.54
C LEU A 338 18.47 -11.20 18.30
N LEU A 339 18.76 -9.96 18.65
CA LEU A 339 17.89 -8.83 18.36
C LEU A 339 17.62 -8.70 16.85
N THR A 340 18.66 -8.79 16.04
CA THR A 340 18.53 -8.76 14.58
C THR A 340 17.66 -9.91 14.05
N ALA A 341 17.85 -11.12 14.58
CA ALA A 341 17.04 -12.28 14.20
C ALA A 341 15.57 -12.11 14.61
N VAL A 342 15.30 -11.61 15.82
CA VAL A 342 13.94 -11.32 16.30
C VAL A 342 13.24 -10.28 15.43
N VAL A 343 13.92 -9.21 15.08
CA VAL A 343 13.38 -8.17 14.17
C VAL A 343 13.02 -8.78 12.80
N ASN A 344 13.95 -9.52 12.20
CA ASN A 344 13.73 -10.16 10.88
C ASN A 344 12.58 -11.16 10.92
N GLU A 345 12.49 -11.99 11.96
CA GLU A 345 11.43 -12.99 12.10
C GLU A 345 10.07 -12.31 12.37
N THR A 346 10.04 -11.24 13.14
CA THR A 346 8.83 -10.43 13.34
C THR A 346 8.34 -9.86 12.01
N LEU A 347 9.22 -9.27 11.22
CA LEU A 347 8.86 -8.74 9.89
C LEU A 347 8.38 -9.83 8.94
N ARG A 348 8.91 -11.04 9.05
CA ARG A 348 8.46 -12.19 8.24
C ARG A 348 7.06 -12.67 8.64
N LEU A 349 6.77 -12.77 9.94
CA LEU A 349 5.51 -13.31 10.47
C LEU A 349 4.39 -12.26 10.50
N TYR A 350 4.73 -11.03 10.85
CA TYR A 350 3.79 -9.94 11.14
C TYR A 350 4.07 -8.70 10.26
N GLY A 351 4.31 -8.91 8.97
CA GLY A 351 4.51 -7.78 8.05
C GLY A 351 3.36 -6.79 8.12
N ALA A 352 3.65 -5.53 8.38
CA ALA A 352 2.63 -4.48 8.56
C ALA A 352 1.76 -4.23 7.31
N ALA A 353 2.28 -4.56 6.12
CA ALA A 353 1.56 -4.47 4.86
C ALA A 353 1.55 -5.83 4.14
N PRO A 354 0.74 -6.81 4.61
CA PRO A 354 0.78 -8.20 4.15
C PRO A 354 0.12 -8.41 2.78
N GLY A 355 -0.11 -7.35 2.02
CA GLY A 355 -0.65 -7.39 0.66
C GLY A 355 0.36 -7.87 -0.37
N SER A 356 -0.13 -8.21 -1.58
CA SER A 356 0.75 -8.34 -2.73
C SER A 356 1.29 -6.94 -3.12
N LEU A 357 2.48 -6.94 -3.71
CA LEU A 357 3.06 -5.76 -4.33
C LEU A 357 2.92 -5.91 -5.86
N PRO A 358 1.72 -5.69 -6.42
CA PRO A 358 1.41 -6.09 -7.78
C PRO A 358 2.29 -5.37 -8.80
N ARG A 359 2.79 -6.15 -9.77
CA ARG A 359 3.61 -5.66 -10.87
C ARG A 359 2.98 -6.01 -12.20
N ALA A 360 3.27 -5.24 -13.23
CA ALA A 360 2.91 -5.56 -14.60
C ALA A 360 4.06 -6.31 -15.27
N VAL A 361 3.73 -7.38 -15.97
CA VAL A 361 4.71 -8.08 -16.82
C VAL A 361 5.18 -7.13 -17.92
N PRO A 362 6.51 -7.03 -18.17
CA PRO A 362 7.08 -6.09 -19.11
C PRO A 362 6.67 -6.34 -20.55
N SER A 363 6.95 -5.36 -21.41
CA SER A 363 6.76 -5.48 -22.86
C SER A 363 7.49 -6.70 -23.41
N GLY A 364 6.83 -7.42 -24.30
CA GLY A 364 7.30 -8.69 -24.84
C GLY A 364 6.96 -9.91 -24.00
N GLY A 365 6.35 -9.77 -22.83
CA GLY A 365 6.02 -10.88 -21.94
C GLY A 365 7.20 -11.39 -21.13
N ALA A 366 6.95 -12.37 -20.26
CA ALA A 366 8.00 -13.00 -19.44
C ALA A 366 7.63 -14.44 -19.05
N GLU A 367 8.64 -15.27 -18.86
CA GLU A 367 8.50 -16.58 -18.23
C GLU A 367 8.66 -16.46 -16.71
N LEU A 368 7.64 -16.92 -15.96
CA LEU A 368 7.60 -16.89 -14.51
C LEU A 368 7.05 -18.20 -13.98
N GLY A 369 7.83 -18.87 -13.12
CA GLY A 369 7.44 -20.15 -12.51
C GLY A 369 7.08 -21.24 -13.54
N GLY A 370 7.76 -21.29 -14.70
CA GLY A 370 7.51 -22.23 -15.78
C GLY A 370 6.33 -21.89 -16.71
N TRP A 371 5.77 -20.68 -16.58
CA TRP A 371 4.66 -20.23 -17.43
C TRP A 371 5.01 -18.94 -18.16
N TRP A 372 4.71 -18.92 -19.47
CA TRP A 372 4.78 -17.69 -20.25
C TRP A 372 3.59 -16.78 -19.93
N LEU A 373 3.87 -15.57 -19.48
CA LEU A 373 2.86 -14.57 -19.18
C LEU A 373 2.98 -13.40 -20.16
N PRO A 374 1.88 -12.96 -20.79
CA PRO A 374 1.89 -11.85 -21.74
C PRO A 374 2.11 -10.51 -21.01
N GLU A 375 2.59 -9.53 -21.79
CA GLU A 375 2.71 -8.13 -21.38
C GLU A 375 1.44 -7.61 -20.67
N GLY A 376 1.63 -6.81 -19.63
CA GLY A 376 0.55 -6.19 -18.89
C GLY A 376 -0.20 -7.11 -17.91
N THR A 377 0.11 -8.42 -17.89
CA THR A 377 -0.43 -9.30 -16.85
C THR A 377 0.00 -8.81 -15.48
N THR A 378 -0.93 -8.69 -14.56
CA THR A 378 -0.62 -8.38 -13.15
C THR A 378 -0.12 -9.63 -12.43
N VAL A 379 1.04 -9.52 -11.76
CA VAL A 379 1.70 -10.59 -11.00
C VAL A 379 2.07 -10.14 -9.61
#